data_ce90068a09b028617e833c2bf12fd9af
#
_entry.id   ce90068a09b028617e833c2bf12fd9af
#
_cell.length_a   1.000
_cell.length_b   1.000
_cell.length_c   1.000
_cell.angle_alpha   90.00
_cell.angle_beta   90.00
_cell.angle_gamma   90.00
#
_symmetry.space_group_name_H-M   'P 1'
#
loop_
_entity.id
_entity.type
_entity.pdbx_description
1 polymer ?
#
loop_
_entity_poly.entity_id
_entity_poly.type
_entity_poly.pdbx_seq_one_letter_code
_entity_poly.pdbx_strand_id
1 'polypeptide(L)'
;MIWPVYNEYQAEKNKLQRERQEINRLFSQKGSAMSDRELIETGDRLIGLEVKEAELAMEFHNNIKGILPPVKVLRLYQAENLYRVQLLNELQGRRPLRDY
;
A
#
# COMPACT_ATOMS: atom_id res chain seq x y z
N MET A 1 9.38 13.15 -17.59
CA MET A 1 7.94 13.17 -17.33
C MET A 1 7.47 12.05 -16.41
N ILE A 2 8.40 11.19 -16.00
CA ILE A 2 8.04 10.13 -15.07
C ILE A 2 7.74 10.63 -13.65
N TRP A 3 8.46 11.64 -13.21
CA TRP A 3 8.35 12.10 -11.82
C TRP A 3 6.98 12.64 -11.43
N PRO A 4 6.30 13.45 -12.25
CA PRO A 4 4.95 13.87 -11.87
C PRO A 4 3.97 12.70 -11.76
N VAL A 5 4.07 11.73 -12.66
CA VAL A 5 3.22 10.54 -12.63
C VAL A 5 3.52 9.72 -11.38
N TYR A 6 4.80 9.51 -11.08
CA TYR A 6 5.22 8.75 -9.92
C TYR A 6 4.79 9.42 -8.62
N ASN A 7 4.99 10.74 -8.54
CA ASN A 7 4.65 11.49 -7.33
C ASN A 7 3.15 11.47 -7.05
N GLU A 8 2.35 11.59 -8.09
CA GLU A 8 0.90 11.53 -7.95
C GLU A 8 0.46 10.15 -7.47
N TYR A 9 1.03 9.11 -8.05
CA TYR A 9 0.76 7.74 -7.64
C TYR A 9 1.11 7.53 -6.16
N GLN A 10 2.29 7.98 -5.75
CA GLN A 10 2.72 7.83 -4.36
C GLN A 10 1.84 8.62 -3.40
N ALA A 11 1.41 9.80 -3.79
CA ALA A 11 0.54 10.61 -2.94
C ALA A 11 -0.80 9.92 -2.71
N GLU A 12 -1.40 9.38 -3.78
CA GLU A 12 -2.66 8.67 -3.66
C GLU A 12 -2.53 7.38 -2.87
N LYS A 13 -1.44 6.67 -3.09
CA LYS A 13 -1.15 5.44 -2.37
C LYS A 13 -0.98 5.71 -0.88
N ASN A 14 -0.26 6.75 -0.54
CA ASN A 14 -0.07 7.13 0.86
C ASN A 14 -1.38 7.51 1.53
N LYS A 15 -2.26 8.16 0.79
CA LYS A 15 -3.58 8.53 1.29
C LYS A 15 -4.40 7.29 1.64
N LEU A 16 -4.39 6.31 0.76
CA LEU A 16 -5.10 5.04 1.01
C LEU A 16 -4.51 4.30 2.20
N GLN A 17 -3.19 4.33 2.34
CA GLN A 17 -2.53 3.70 3.47
C GLN A 17 -2.89 4.37 4.78
N ARG A 18 -3.00 5.69 4.79
CA ARG A 18 -3.41 6.41 5.98
C ARG A 18 -4.84 6.05 6.39
N GLU A 19 -5.73 5.90 5.42
CA GLU A 19 -7.09 5.48 5.70
C GLU A 19 -7.11 4.07 6.30
N ARG A 20 -6.29 3.18 5.76
CA ARG A 20 -6.20 1.81 6.30
C ARG A 20 -5.69 1.83 7.74
N GLN A 21 -4.67 2.62 8.01
CA GLN A 21 -4.13 2.73 9.35
C GLN A 21 -5.16 3.27 10.33
N GLU A 22 -5.95 4.23 9.89
CA GLU A 22 -7.00 4.81 10.74
C GLU A 22 -8.07 3.78 11.08
N ILE A 23 -8.48 2.99 10.09
CA ILE A 23 -9.46 1.93 10.32
C ILE A 23 -8.92 0.90 11.31
N ASN A 24 -7.66 0.49 11.13
CA ASN A 24 -7.05 -0.49 12.03
C ASN A 24 -6.90 0.07 13.44
N ARG A 25 -6.57 1.35 13.55
CA ARG A 25 -6.46 1.99 14.85
C ARG A 25 -7.80 2.00 15.57
N LEU A 26 -8.85 2.36 14.87
CA LEU A 26 -10.20 2.38 15.46
C LEU A 26 -10.63 1.00 15.91
N PHE A 27 -10.36 -0.01 15.09
CA PHE A 27 -10.70 -1.37 15.45
C PHE A 27 -9.92 -1.82 16.69
N SER A 28 -8.63 -1.50 16.77
CA SER A 28 -7.81 -1.86 17.92
C SER A 28 -8.31 -1.20 19.20
N GLN A 29 -8.80 0.02 19.10
CA GLN A 29 -9.24 0.77 20.27
C GLN A 29 -10.69 0.49 20.66
N LYS A 30 -11.56 0.29 19.68
CA LYS A 30 -13.01 0.22 19.92
C LYS A 30 -13.67 -1.04 19.38
N GLY A 31 -12.88 -1.98 18.87
CA GLY A 31 -13.45 -3.16 18.24
C GLY A 31 -14.37 -3.96 19.14
N SER A 32 -14.02 -4.06 20.42
CA SER A 32 -14.84 -4.84 21.35
C SER A 32 -16.20 -4.20 21.62
N ALA A 33 -16.34 -2.90 21.34
CA ALA A 33 -17.61 -2.20 21.52
C ALA A 33 -18.39 -2.06 20.22
N MET A 34 -17.85 -2.55 19.11
CA MET A 34 -18.51 -2.44 17.81
C MET A 34 -19.54 -3.55 17.62
N SER A 35 -20.66 -3.19 17.01
CA SER A 35 -21.67 -4.18 16.66
C SER A 35 -21.20 -5.03 15.48
N ASP A 36 -21.87 -6.16 15.26
CA ASP A 36 -21.55 -7.02 14.11
C ASP A 36 -21.69 -6.26 12.81
N ARG A 37 -22.72 -5.42 12.71
CA ARG A 37 -22.93 -4.62 11.51
C ARG A 37 -21.76 -3.66 11.27
N GLU A 38 -21.31 -3.00 12.33
CA GLU A 38 -20.17 -2.09 12.22
C GLU A 38 -18.89 -2.82 11.84
N LEU A 39 -18.69 -4.02 12.37
CA LEU A 39 -17.53 -4.84 12.03
C LEU A 39 -17.55 -5.26 10.57
N ILE A 40 -18.73 -5.66 10.08
CA ILE A 40 -18.87 -6.03 8.66
C ILE A 40 -18.59 -4.83 7.77
N GLU A 41 -19.16 -3.67 8.10
CA GLU A 41 -18.92 -2.47 7.30
C GLU A 41 -17.46 -2.06 7.31
N THR A 42 -16.79 -2.24 8.43
CA THR A 42 -15.37 -1.94 8.54
C THR A 42 -14.56 -2.86 7.63
N GLY A 43 -14.89 -4.15 7.63
CA GLY A 43 -14.26 -5.11 6.73
C GLY A 43 -14.47 -4.76 5.27
N ASP A 44 -15.69 -4.36 4.92
CA ASP A 44 -16.02 -3.94 3.56
C ASP A 44 -15.17 -2.73 3.15
N ARG A 45 -14.97 -1.80 4.06
CA ARG A 45 -14.12 -0.63 3.77
C ARG A 45 -12.66 -1.02 3.57
N LEU A 46 -12.15 -1.93 4.37
CA LEU A 46 -10.76 -2.40 4.20
C LEU A 46 -10.55 -3.03 2.85
N ILE A 47 -11.46 -3.91 2.45
CA ILE A 47 -11.35 -4.56 1.15
C ILE A 47 -11.52 -3.54 0.02
N GLY A 48 -12.42 -2.58 0.21
CA GLY A 48 -12.60 -1.49 -0.75
C GLY A 48 -11.32 -0.70 -0.97
N LEU A 49 -10.54 -0.49 0.09
CA LEU A 49 -9.25 0.20 -0.04
C LEU A 49 -8.24 -0.63 -0.82
N GLU A 50 -8.25 -1.96 -0.63
CA GLU A 50 -7.36 -2.83 -1.40
C GLU A 50 -7.71 -2.81 -2.88
N VAL A 51 -8.99 -2.79 -3.21
CA VAL A 51 -9.42 -2.66 -4.61
C VAL A 51 -8.96 -1.34 -5.19
N LYS A 52 -9.10 -0.25 -4.43
CA LYS A 52 -8.64 1.06 -4.90
C LYS A 52 -7.14 1.10 -5.10
N GLU A 53 -6.38 0.45 -4.24
CA GLU A 53 -4.93 0.37 -4.41
C GLU A 53 -4.57 -0.38 -5.69
N ALA A 54 -5.27 -1.47 -5.97
CA ALA A 54 -5.03 -2.24 -7.19
C ALA A 54 -5.39 -1.44 -8.44
N GLU A 55 -6.50 -0.71 -8.39
CA GLU A 55 -6.90 0.15 -9.52
C GLU A 55 -5.88 1.26 -9.74
N LEU A 56 -5.38 1.84 -8.66
CA LEU A 56 -4.37 2.88 -8.71
C LEU A 56 -3.08 2.35 -9.32
N ALA A 57 -2.69 1.14 -8.94
CA ALA A 57 -1.49 0.49 -9.49
C ALA A 57 -1.65 0.23 -10.97
N MET A 58 -2.82 -0.20 -11.41
CA MET A 58 -3.08 -0.44 -12.82
C MET A 58 -3.02 0.86 -13.62
N GLU A 59 -3.60 1.93 -13.08
CA GLU A 59 -3.56 3.23 -13.72
C GLU A 59 -2.13 3.73 -13.86
N PHE A 60 -1.36 3.59 -12.78
CA PHE A 60 0.05 3.98 -12.80
C PHE A 60 0.82 3.18 -13.85
N HIS A 61 0.60 1.87 -13.88
CA HIS A 61 1.26 1.00 -14.85
C HIS A 61 0.92 1.41 -16.28
N ASN A 62 -0.35 1.67 -16.55
CA ASN A 62 -0.77 2.10 -17.87
C ASN A 62 -0.12 3.42 -18.28
N ASN A 63 0.09 4.30 -17.32
CA ASN A 63 0.73 5.58 -17.60
C ASN A 63 2.22 5.42 -17.87
N ILE A 64 2.94 4.66 -17.05
CA ILE A 64 4.40 4.59 -17.19
C ILE A 64 4.82 3.73 -18.36
N LYS A 65 4.03 2.74 -18.76
CA LYS A 65 4.41 1.92 -19.91
C LYS A 65 4.37 2.70 -21.23
N GLY A 66 3.73 3.87 -21.22
CA GLY A 66 3.78 4.77 -22.35
C GLY A 66 4.93 5.78 -22.28
N ILE A 67 5.67 5.79 -21.16
CA ILE A 67 6.76 6.73 -20.93
C ILE A 67 8.11 6.05 -20.94
N LEU A 68 8.20 4.87 -20.32
CA LEU A 68 9.46 4.15 -20.14
C LEU A 68 9.53 2.91 -21.04
N PRO A 69 10.75 2.52 -21.47
CA PRO A 69 10.92 1.24 -22.12
C PRO A 69 10.52 0.08 -21.20
N PRO A 70 10.05 -1.03 -21.76
CA PRO A 70 9.54 -2.15 -20.94
C PRO A 70 10.50 -2.65 -19.87
N VAL A 71 11.79 -2.76 -20.17
CA VAL A 71 12.74 -3.25 -19.18
C VAL A 71 12.88 -2.30 -18.00
N LYS A 72 12.75 -1.00 -18.26
CA LYS A 72 12.86 0.00 -17.19
C LYS A 72 11.62 0.01 -16.31
N VAL A 73 10.45 -0.28 -16.88
CA VAL A 73 9.23 -0.42 -16.10
C VAL A 73 9.41 -1.53 -15.06
N LEU A 74 9.91 -2.68 -15.51
CA LEU A 74 10.10 -3.80 -14.59
C LEU A 74 11.19 -3.53 -13.56
N ARG A 75 12.24 -2.82 -13.97
CA ARG A 75 13.29 -2.43 -13.02
C ARG A 75 12.78 -1.49 -11.95
N LEU A 76 11.86 -0.61 -12.33
CA LEU A 76 11.24 0.28 -11.35
C LEU A 76 10.50 -0.53 -10.28
N TYR A 77 9.72 -1.52 -10.71
CA TYR A 77 9.00 -2.36 -9.75
C TYR A 77 9.94 -3.18 -8.88
N GLN A 78 11.03 -3.67 -9.46
CA GLN A 78 12.03 -4.38 -8.67
C GLN A 78 12.65 -3.47 -7.60
N ALA A 79 12.98 -2.25 -7.98
CA ALA A 79 13.58 -1.29 -7.06
C ALA A 79 12.62 -0.97 -5.91
N GLU A 80 11.35 -0.79 -6.23
CA GLU A 80 10.36 -0.52 -5.19
C GLU A 80 10.23 -1.70 -4.24
N ASN A 81 10.24 -2.89 -4.77
CA ASN A 81 10.14 -4.08 -3.94
C ASN A 81 11.36 -4.24 -3.04
N LEU A 82 12.55 -4.02 -3.59
CA LEU A 82 13.77 -4.09 -2.79
C LEU A 82 13.80 -3.04 -1.68
N TYR A 83 13.37 -1.84 -2.00
CA TYR A 83 13.31 -0.78 -1.00
C TYR A 83 12.37 -1.16 0.14
N ARG A 84 11.23 -1.73 -0.21
CA ARG A 84 10.25 -2.16 0.80
C ARG A 84 10.82 -3.25 1.70
N VAL A 85 11.50 -4.22 1.11
CA VAL A 85 12.14 -5.29 1.89
C VAL A 85 13.21 -4.73 2.81
N GLN A 86 14.04 -3.83 2.30
CA GLN A 86 15.06 -3.18 3.13
C GLN A 86 14.45 -2.44 4.30
N LEU A 87 13.39 -1.69 4.04
CA LEU A 87 12.73 -0.94 5.09
C LEU A 87 12.18 -1.86 6.17
N LEU A 88 11.54 -2.95 5.75
CA LEU A 88 11.03 -3.92 6.71
C LEU A 88 12.14 -4.53 7.54
N ASN A 89 13.26 -4.86 6.90
CA ASN A 89 14.41 -5.41 7.61
C ASN A 89 14.96 -4.41 8.62
N GLU A 90 15.00 -3.14 8.27
CA GLU A 90 15.48 -2.12 9.18
C GLU A 90 14.54 -1.94 10.37
N LEU A 91 13.26 -1.96 10.12
CA LEU A 91 12.27 -1.85 11.19
C LEU A 91 12.33 -3.02 12.14
N GLN A 92 12.69 -4.19 11.63
CA GLN A 92 12.81 -5.41 12.41
C GLN A 92 14.26 -5.74 12.72
N GLY A 93 15.16 -4.80 12.54
CA GLY A 93 16.59 -5.05 12.64
C GLY A 93 17.05 -5.57 13.99
N ARG A 94 16.31 -5.28 15.03
CA ARG A 94 16.64 -5.79 16.35
C ARG A 94 15.97 -7.12 16.64
N ARG A 95 15.20 -7.59 15.70
CA ARG A 95 14.49 -8.84 15.79
C ARG A 95 14.63 -9.56 14.46
N PRO A 96 15.65 -10.38 14.33
CA PRO A 96 15.84 -11.13 13.10
C PRO A 96 14.61 -11.97 12.78
N LEU A 97 14.25 -11.97 11.52
CA LEU A 97 13.06 -12.69 11.08
C LEU A 97 13.12 -14.17 11.35
N ARG A 98 14.31 -14.71 11.44
CA ARG A 98 14.49 -16.14 11.62
C ARG A 98 14.39 -16.59 13.06
N ASP A 99 14.00 -15.71 13.94
CA ASP A 99 13.82 -16.04 15.35
C ASP A 99 12.59 -16.88 15.63
N TYR A 100 11.92 -17.27 14.62
CA TYR A 100 10.79 -18.15 14.76
C TYR A 100 11.23 -19.56 14.94
#